data_643b4fe2583491e3cdad5148400c0424
#
_entry.id   643b4fe2583491e3cdad5148400c0424
#
_cell.length_a   1.000
_cell.length_b   1.000
_cell.length_c   1.000
_cell.angle_alpha   90.00
_cell.angle_beta   90.00
_cell.angle_gamma   90.00
#
_symmetry.space_group_name_H-M   'P 1'
#
loop_
_entity.id
_entity.type
_entity.pdbx_description
1 polymer ?
#
loop_
_entity_poly.entity_id
_entity_poly.type
_entity_poly.pdbx_seq_one_letter_code
_entity_poly.pdbx_strand_id
1 'polypeptide(L)'
;LAREVAESLPRLTTLDEADRQSLLALVKRLPVHKDDLLEQGGIVAVVGATGVGKTTSVAKLAARYVMRHGPNDVCLLSTDTYRIGAREQLLSYARILGVPLFVARDRDELAAILGAQAWRKFVLIDTAGMSQRDERLAEQFALLRSQGARTRILLALSAASDLQTLDELITTYADVQPAACELTTL
;
A
#
# COMPACT_ATOMS: atom_id res chain seq x y z
N LEU A 1 3.54 7.42 24.01
CA LEU A 1 2.59 6.32 23.77
C LEU A 1 2.61 5.31 24.91
N ALA A 2 3.76 4.64 25.24
CA ALA A 2 3.81 3.63 26.31
C ALA A 2 3.36 4.20 27.67
N ARG A 3 3.85 5.39 28.06
CA ARG A 3 3.48 6.07 29.28
C ARG A 3 1.99 6.43 29.31
N GLU A 4 1.47 6.95 28.23
CA GLU A 4 0.04 7.32 28.10
C GLU A 4 -0.86 6.08 28.14
N VAL A 5 -0.40 4.94 27.59
CA VAL A 5 -1.11 3.66 27.72
C VAL A 5 -1.14 3.23 29.18
N ALA A 6 0.03 3.24 29.85
CA ALA A 6 0.13 2.86 31.26
C ALA A 6 -0.77 3.73 32.16
N GLU A 7 -0.82 5.05 31.95
CA GLU A 7 -1.67 5.99 32.68
C GLU A 7 -3.18 5.78 32.43
N SER A 8 -3.55 5.15 31.31
CA SER A 8 -4.96 4.87 30.98
C SER A 8 -5.48 3.52 31.47
N LEU A 9 -4.59 2.69 32.04
CA LEU A 9 -4.98 1.36 32.52
C LEU A 9 -5.72 1.43 33.87
N PRO A 10 -6.79 0.64 34.06
CA PRO A 10 -7.42 0.49 35.36
C PRO A 10 -6.47 -0.21 36.34
N ARG A 11 -6.81 -0.24 37.64
CA ARG A 11 -6.08 -1.06 38.60
C ARG A 11 -6.25 -2.53 38.22
N LEU A 12 -5.14 -3.18 37.89
CA LEU A 12 -5.12 -4.55 37.36
C LEU A 12 -4.65 -5.51 38.45
N THR A 13 -5.23 -6.71 38.45
CA THR A 13 -5.01 -7.71 39.49
C THR A 13 -4.04 -8.82 39.05
N THR A 14 -3.90 -9.04 37.73
CA THR A 14 -3.01 -10.07 37.16
C THR A 14 -2.21 -9.54 35.98
N LEU A 15 -1.07 -10.18 35.69
CA LEU A 15 -0.22 -9.86 34.53
C LEU A 15 -0.97 -10.08 33.19
N ASP A 16 -1.71 -11.18 33.06
CA ASP A 16 -2.49 -11.49 31.84
C ASP A 16 -3.56 -10.41 31.55
N GLU A 17 -4.17 -9.90 32.62
CA GLU A 17 -5.14 -8.81 32.48
C GLU A 17 -4.46 -7.50 32.10
N ALA A 18 -3.25 -7.23 32.64
CA ALA A 18 -2.45 -6.08 32.31
C ALA A 18 -2.04 -6.09 30.82
N ASP A 19 -1.57 -7.22 30.31
CA ASP A 19 -1.17 -7.37 28.91
C ASP A 19 -2.38 -7.19 27.97
N ARG A 20 -3.48 -7.82 28.27
CA ARG A 20 -4.71 -7.70 27.49
C ARG A 20 -5.23 -6.26 27.44
N GLN A 21 -5.29 -5.58 28.59
CA GLN A 21 -5.76 -4.21 28.66
C GLN A 21 -4.80 -3.23 27.97
N SER A 22 -3.49 -3.47 28.08
CA SER A 22 -2.46 -2.68 27.36
C SER A 22 -2.61 -2.80 25.85
N LEU A 23 -2.81 -4.01 25.34
CA LEU A 23 -3.05 -4.25 23.91
C LEU A 23 -4.35 -3.59 23.44
N LEU A 24 -5.44 -3.70 24.22
CA LEU A 24 -6.71 -3.05 23.90
C LEU A 24 -6.58 -1.52 23.87
N ALA A 25 -5.83 -0.94 24.81
CA ALA A 25 -5.59 0.49 24.87
C ALA A 25 -4.73 0.96 23.68
N LEU A 26 -3.74 0.18 23.26
CA LEU A 26 -2.96 0.42 22.05
C LEU A 26 -3.81 0.38 20.79
N VAL A 27 -4.59 -0.70 20.60
CA VAL A 27 -5.47 -0.87 19.42
C VAL A 27 -6.46 0.29 19.29
N LYS A 28 -7.02 0.76 20.39
CA LYS A 28 -7.96 1.91 20.38
C LYS A 28 -7.31 3.23 19.97
N ARG A 29 -5.99 3.36 20.14
CA ARG A 29 -5.22 4.56 19.80
C ARG A 29 -4.61 4.53 18.42
N LEU A 30 -4.52 3.35 17.80
CA LEU A 30 -4.04 3.25 16.43
C LEU A 30 -5.06 3.91 15.49
N PRO A 31 -4.66 4.91 14.71
CA PRO A 31 -5.52 5.51 13.70
C PRO A 31 -5.70 4.51 12.55
N VAL A 32 -6.72 3.66 12.65
CA VAL A 32 -7.07 2.75 11.58
C VAL A 32 -7.93 3.48 10.57
N HIS A 33 -7.60 3.33 9.29
CA HIS A 33 -8.42 3.86 8.20
C HIS A 33 -9.81 3.22 8.27
N LYS A 34 -10.84 4.05 8.44
CA LYS A 34 -12.22 3.57 8.68
C LYS A 34 -12.89 3.08 7.41
N ASP A 35 -12.43 3.57 6.27
CA ASP A 35 -13.04 3.25 4.98
C ASP A 35 -12.40 1.98 4.41
N ASP A 36 -13.23 1.01 4.04
CA ASP A 36 -12.76 -0.20 3.36
C ASP A 36 -12.36 0.15 1.92
N LEU A 37 -11.04 0.10 1.64
CA LEU A 37 -10.49 0.33 0.31
C LEU A 37 -11.13 -0.55 -0.76
N LEU A 38 -11.54 -1.76 -0.38
CA LEU A 38 -12.14 -2.73 -1.29
C LEU A 38 -13.57 -2.35 -1.66
N GLU A 39 -14.32 -1.73 -0.75
CA GLU A 39 -15.69 -1.26 -1.01
C GLU A 39 -15.69 0.05 -1.80
N GLN A 40 -14.77 0.96 -1.48
CA GLN A 40 -14.66 2.22 -2.21
C GLN A 40 -14.12 2.05 -3.63
N GLY A 41 -13.30 1.03 -3.86
CA GLY A 41 -12.64 0.83 -5.15
C GLY A 41 -11.74 2.02 -5.53
N GLY A 42 -11.73 2.38 -6.82
CA GLY A 42 -10.93 3.49 -7.37
C GLY A 42 -9.51 3.07 -7.73
N ILE A 43 -8.61 4.03 -7.85
CA ILE A 43 -7.21 3.78 -8.21
C ILE A 43 -6.38 3.83 -6.93
N VAL A 44 -5.64 2.77 -6.64
CA VAL A 44 -4.74 2.67 -5.48
C VAL A 44 -3.33 2.33 -5.95
N ALA A 45 -2.38 3.19 -5.65
CA ALA A 45 -0.96 2.96 -5.92
C ALA A 45 -0.23 2.61 -4.62
N VAL A 46 0.51 1.49 -4.61
CA VAL A 46 1.32 1.09 -3.47
C VAL A 46 2.76 1.55 -3.69
N VAL A 47 3.25 2.41 -2.81
CA VAL A 47 4.61 2.96 -2.84
C VAL A 47 5.41 2.51 -1.62
N GLY A 48 6.73 2.65 -1.67
CA GLY A 48 7.61 2.30 -0.54
C GLY A 48 8.97 1.78 -1.00
N ALA A 49 9.85 1.53 -0.04
CA ALA A 49 11.21 1.08 -0.29
C ALA A 49 11.27 -0.28 -1.02
N THR A 50 12.45 -0.63 -1.53
CA THR A 50 12.69 -1.94 -2.14
C THR A 50 12.54 -3.04 -1.07
N GLY A 51 11.85 -4.13 -1.42
CA GLY A 51 11.73 -5.31 -0.54
C GLY A 51 10.66 -5.22 0.55
N VAL A 52 9.96 -4.09 0.71
CA VAL A 52 8.92 -3.95 1.77
C VAL A 52 7.62 -4.72 1.49
N GLY A 53 7.49 -5.44 0.37
CA GLY A 53 6.31 -6.26 0.10
C GLY A 53 5.21 -5.61 -0.73
N LYS A 54 5.47 -4.51 -1.47
CA LYS A 54 4.47 -3.81 -2.31
C LYS A 54 3.71 -4.73 -3.26
N THR A 55 4.45 -5.49 -4.07
CA THR A 55 3.86 -6.46 -5.02
C THR A 55 2.97 -7.48 -4.31
N THR A 56 3.41 -7.94 -3.13
CA THR A 56 2.62 -8.86 -2.29
C THR A 56 1.35 -8.20 -1.76
N SER A 57 1.43 -6.94 -1.33
CA SER A 57 0.28 -6.15 -0.88
C SER A 57 -0.73 -5.93 -2.00
N VAL A 58 -0.26 -5.54 -3.18
CA VAL A 58 -1.10 -5.42 -4.39
C VAL A 58 -1.82 -6.73 -4.69
N ALA A 59 -1.09 -7.86 -4.68
CA ALA A 59 -1.68 -9.17 -4.91
C ALA A 59 -2.72 -9.56 -3.86
N LYS A 60 -2.45 -9.30 -2.57
CA LYS A 60 -3.40 -9.58 -1.47
C LYS A 60 -4.66 -8.71 -1.56
N LEU A 61 -4.52 -7.42 -1.89
CA LEU A 61 -5.66 -6.53 -2.10
C LEU A 61 -6.51 -6.99 -3.29
N ALA A 62 -5.86 -7.34 -4.41
CA ALA A 62 -6.54 -7.89 -5.58
C ALA A 62 -7.29 -9.19 -5.25
N ALA A 63 -6.64 -10.12 -4.53
CA ALA A 63 -7.25 -11.39 -4.14
C ALA A 63 -8.49 -11.17 -3.26
N ARG A 64 -8.40 -10.29 -2.26
CA ARG A 64 -9.54 -9.93 -1.40
C ARG A 64 -10.69 -9.30 -2.18
N TYR A 65 -10.36 -8.43 -3.15
CA TYR A 65 -11.36 -7.81 -4.01
C TYR A 65 -12.06 -8.86 -4.88
N VAL A 66 -11.28 -9.72 -5.55
CA VAL A 66 -11.82 -10.80 -6.40
C VAL A 66 -12.71 -11.76 -5.61
N MET A 67 -12.35 -12.08 -4.37
CA MET A 67 -13.16 -12.95 -3.49
C MET A 67 -14.50 -12.31 -3.13
N ARG A 68 -14.60 -10.98 -3.05
CA ARG A 68 -15.84 -10.26 -2.68
C ARG A 68 -16.70 -9.89 -3.89
N HIS A 69 -16.05 -9.45 -4.98
CA HIS A 69 -16.73 -8.78 -6.09
C HIS A 69 -16.52 -9.47 -7.44
N GLY A 70 -15.65 -10.50 -7.48
CA GLY A 70 -15.27 -11.16 -8.74
C GLY A 70 -14.15 -10.43 -9.49
N PRO A 71 -13.61 -11.05 -10.57
CA PRO A 71 -12.43 -10.56 -11.27
C PRO A 71 -12.70 -9.47 -12.32
N ASN A 72 -13.95 -9.24 -12.70
CA ASN A 72 -14.28 -8.43 -13.88
C ASN A 72 -13.97 -6.94 -13.70
N ASP A 73 -14.18 -6.41 -12.50
CA ASP A 73 -14.11 -4.98 -12.19
C ASP A 73 -12.75 -4.54 -11.63
N VAL A 74 -11.74 -5.43 -11.61
CA VAL A 74 -10.40 -5.14 -11.10
C VAL A 74 -9.33 -5.37 -12.15
N CYS A 75 -8.26 -4.58 -12.12
CA CYS A 75 -7.05 -4.85 -12.88
C CYS A 75 -5.80 -4.47 -12.08
N LEU A 76 -4.69 -5.08 -12.47
CA LEU A 76 -3.36 -4.76 -11.97
C LEU A 76 -2.63 -3.92 -13.00
N LEU A 77 -1.82 -2.98 -12.53
CA LEU A 77 -0.95 -2.16 -13.34
C LEU A 77 0.42 -2.12 -12.67
N SER A 78 1.50 -2.34 -13.43
CA SER A 78 2.87 -2.20 -12.94
C SER A 78 3.53 -0.99 -13.59
N THR A 79 4.20 -0.18 -12.78
CA THR A 79 5.14 0.85 -13.24
C THR A 79 6.60 0.43 -12.98
N ASP A 80 6.83 -0.78 -12.44
CA ASP A 80 8.17 -1.35 -12.26
C ASP A 80 8.66 -1.99 -13.57
N THR A 81 9.29 -1.18 -14.40
CA THR A 81 9.84 -1.63 -15.69
C THR A 81 11.27 -2.17 -15.60
N TYR A 82 11.93 -1.98 -14.45
CA TYR A 82 13.34 -2.31 -14.27
C TYR A 82 13.55 -3.72 -13.71
N ARG A 83 12.64 -4.22 -12.88
CA ARG A 83 12.80 -5.50 -12.18
C ARG A 83 11.96 -6.59 -12.82
N ILE A 84 12.59 -7.36 -13.73
CA ILE A 84 11.93 -8.44 -14.48
C ILE A 84 11.23 -9.44 -13.52
N GLY A 85 11.90 -9.85 -12.45
CA GLY A 85 11.34 -10.81 -11.50
C GLY A 85 10.09 -10.29 -10.74
N ALA A 86 10.01 -9.01 -10.40
CA ALA A 86 8.83 -8.43 -9.77
C ALA A 86 7.62 -8.45 -10.71
N ARG A 87 7.85 -8.15 -11.99
CA ARG A 87 6.80 -8.22 -13.02
C ARG A 87 6.32 -9.65 -13.25
N GLU A 88 7.20 -10.64 -13.29
CA GLU A 88 6.83 -12.05 -13.44
C GLU A 88 6.03 -12.55 -12.23
N GLN A 89 6.40 -12.12 -11.04
CA GLN A 89 5.66 -12.42 -9.82
C GLN A 89 4.24 -11.85 -9.88
N LEU A 90 4.10 -10.56 -10.24
CA LEU A 90 2.78 -9.93 -10.37
C LEU A 90 1.94 -10.57 -11.47
N LEU A 91 2.56 -10.96 -12.59
CA LEU A 91 1.90 -11.68 -13.68
C LEU A 91 1.37 -13.05 -13.22
N SER A 92 2.14 -13.73 -12.39
CA SER A 92 1.70 -15.01 -11.82
C SER A 92 0.47 -14.84 -10.94
N TYR A 93 0.44 -13.81 -10.10
CA TYR A 93 -0.75 -13.48 -9.31
C TYR A 93 -1.95 -13.09 -10.20
N ALA A 94 -1.72 -12.25 -11.22
CA ALA A 94 -2.77 -11.85 -12.15
C ALA A 94 -3.44 -13.05 -12.83
N ARG A 95 -2.63 -14.03 -13.26
CA ARG A 95 -3.11 -15.29 -13.87
C ARG A 95 -3.94 -16.12 -12.89
N ILE A 96 -3.45 -16.30 -11.66
CA ILE A 96 -4.16 -17.06 -10.62
C ILE A 96 -5.52 -16.41 -10.30
N LEU A 97 -5.56 -15.09 -10.24
CA LEU A 97 -6.77 -14.33 -9.90
C LEU A 97 -7.72 -14.12 -11.10
N GLY A 98 -7.28 -14.45 -12.31
CA GLY A 98 -8.06 -14.22 -13.53
C GLY A 98 -8.27 -12.73 -13.86
N VAL A 99 -7.33 -11.86 -13.44
CA VAL A 99 -7.40 -10.42 -13.67
C VAL A 99 -6.37 -9.96 -14.69
N PRO A 100 -6.62 -8.92 -15.50
CA PRO A 100 -5.63 -8.40 -16.43
C PRO A 100 -4.51 -7.65 -15.71
N LEU A 101 -3.29 -7.77 -16.26
CA LEU A 101 -2.12 -6.99 -15.86
C LEU A 101 -1.68 -6.10 -17.02
N PHE A 102 -1.54 -4.82 -16.74
CA PHE A 102 -0.98 -3.82 -17.64
C PHE A 102 0.39 -3.36 -17.14
N VAL A 103 1.23 -2.84 -18.04
CA VAL A 103 2.54 -2.27 -17.71
C VAL A 103 2.62 -0.88 -18.34
N ALA A 104 2.93 0.12 -17.54
CA ALA A 104 3.18 1.49 -17.99
C ALA A 104 4.66 1.84 -17.80
N ARG A 105 5.32 2.30 -18.86
CA ARG A 105 6.73 2.68 -18.85
C ARG A 105 6.94 4.15 -18.55
N ASP A 106 5.94 4.95 -18.90
CA ASP A 106 5.97 6.40 -18.76
C ASP A 106 4.59 6.96 -18.38
N ARG A 107 4.53 8.30 -18.30
CA ARG A 107 3.33 9.03 -17.92
C ARG A 107 2.19 8.87 -18.91
N ASP A 108 2.52 8.89 -20.21
CA ASP A 108 1.52 8.88 -21.25
C ASP A 108 0.88 7.48 -21.39
N GLU A 109 1.70 6.42 -21.29
CA GLU A 109 1.21 5.04 -21.19
C GLU A 109 0.33 4.83 -19.95
N LEU A 110 0.75 5.36 -18.78
CA LEU A 110 -0.04 5.27 -17.57
C LEU A 110 -1.40 5.95 -17.72
N ALA A 111 -1.40 7.17 -18.24
CA ALA A 111 -2.63 7.93 -18.46
C ALA A 111 -3.55 7.23 -19.47
N ALA A 112 -3.01 6.70 -20.57
CA ALA A 112 -3.75 5.96 -21.58
C ALA A 112 -4.39 4.69 -20.99
N ILE A 113 -3.62 3.91 -20.20
CA ILE A 113 -4.14 2.69 -19.57
C ILE A 113 -5.23 3.04 -18.55
N LEU A 114 -5.01 4.03 -17.69
CA LEU A 114 -6.02 4.44 -16.72
C LEU A 114 -7.29 4.97 -17.38
N GLY A 115 -7.15 5.71 -18.48
CA GLY A 115 -8.29 6.14 -19.30
C GLY A 115 -9.06 4.96 -19.89
N ALA A 116 -8.38 4.00 -20.51
CA ALA A 116 -8.98 2.80 -21.08
C ALA A 116 -9.63 1.88 -20.04
N GLN A 117 -9.12 1.89 -18.79
CA GLN A 117 -9.63 1.09 -17.68
C GLN A 117 -10.54 1.88 -16.72
N ALA A 118 -10.94 3.10 -17.07
CA ALA A 118 -11.76 3.98 -16.21
C ALA A 118 -13.14 3.39 -15.82
N TRP A 119 -13.62 2.41 -16.56
CA TRP A 119 -14.87 1.69 -16.26
C TRP A 119 -14.73 0.66 -15.14
N ARG A 120 -13.49 0.24 -14.81
CA ARG A 120 -13.24 -0.71 -13.73
C ARG A 120 -13.40 -0.02 -12.38
N LYS A 121 -13.98 -0.75 -11.45
CA LYS A 121 -14.19 -0.23 -10.10
C LYS A 121 -12.93 -0.18 -9.27
N PHE A 122 -11.93 -1.04 -9.57
CA PHE A 122 -10.71 -1.10 -8.79
C PHE A 122 -9.46 -1.29 -9.67
N VAL A 123 -8.52 -0.36 -9.60
CA VAL A 123 -7.23 -0.40 -10.28
C VAL A 123 -6.12 -0.37 -9.24
N LEU A 124 -5.30 -1.41 -9.22
CA LEU A 124 -4.18 -1.53 -8.30
C LEU A 124 -2.85 -1.32 -9.03
N ILE A 125 -2.08 -0.33 -8.61
CA ILE A 125 -0.79 0.02 -9.20
C ILE A 125 0.33 -0.47 -8.29
N ASP A 126 1.14 -1.41 -8.81
CA ASP A 126 2.41 -1.83 -8.22
C ASP A 126 3.53 -0.94 -8.74
N THR A 127 4.21 -0.24 -7.84
CA THR A 127 5.27 0.68 -8.21
C THR A 127 6.65 0.09 -7.97
N ALA A 128 7.66 0.59 -8.70
CA ALA A 128 9.04 0.24 -8.45
C ALA A 128 9.43 0.57 -6.99
N GLY A 129 10.13 -0.36 -6.35
CA GLY A 129 10.72 -0.10 -5.03
C GLY A 129 11.95 0.77 -5.17
N MET A 130 11.94 1.92 -4.52
CA MET A 130 13.04 2.87 -4.56
C MET A 130 13.48 3.22 -3.14
N SER A 131 14.79 3.34 -2.93
CA SER A 131 15.31 3.88 -1.69
C SER A 131 15.10 5.40 -1.68
N GLN A 132 15.12 6.00 -0.50
CA GLN A 132 15.02 7.45 -0.34
C GLN A 132 16.12 8.26 -1.06
N ARG A 133 17.21 7.60 -1.46
CA ARG A 133 18.34 8.19 -2.19
C ARG A 133 18.31 7.92 -3.69
N ASP A 134 17.25 7.28 -4.20
CA ASP A 134 17.15 6.97 -5.63
C ASP A 134 16.68 8.21 -6.38
N GLU A 135 17.47 8.68 -7.33
CA GLU A 135 17.19 9.87 -8.16
C GLU A 135 15.85 9.72 -8.93
N ARG A 136 15.48 8.48 -9.27
CA ARG A 136 14.23 8.17 -9.99
C ARG A 136 12.98 8.29 -9.10
N LEU A 137 13.14 8.47 -7.78
CA LEU A 137 12.01 8.64 -6.88
C LEU A 137 11.17 9.87 -7.22
N ALA A 138 11.84 10.97 -7.59
CA ALA A 138 11.16 12.19 -8.01
C ALA A 138 10.33 11.99 -9.30
N GLU A 139 10.84 11.22 -10.26
CA GLU A 139 10.12 10.87 -11.49
C GLU A 139 8.89 10.00 -11.18
N GLN A 140 9.04 9.02 -10.31
CA GLN A 140 7.92 8.18 -9.86
C GLN A 140 6.85 9.02 -9.15
N PHE A 141 7.26 9.96 -8.29
CA PHE A 141 6.33 10.88 -7.63
C PHE A 141 5.61 11.78 -8.64
N ALA A 142 6.34 12.33 -9.62
CA ALA A 142 5.75 13.12 -10.68
C ALA A 142 4.74 12.30 -11.51
N LEU A 143 5.07 11.05 -11.81
CA LEU A 143 4.19 10.12 -12.51
C LEU A 143 2.88 9.91 -11.76
N LEU A 144 2.92 9.59 -10.48
CA LEU A 144 1.73 9.36 -9.67
C LEU A 144 0.91 10.64 -9.45
N ARG A 145 1.56 11.77 -9.16
CA ARG A 145 0.88 13.07 -9.00
C ARG A 145 0.18 13.53 -10.27
N SER A 146 0.71 13.19 -11.43
CA SER A 146 0.10 13.57 -12.72
C SER A 146 -1.29 12.96 -12.92
N GLN A 147 -1.62 11.89 -12.19
CA GLN A 147 -2.94 11.24 -12.26
C GLN A 147 -4.00 11.94 -11.40
N GLY A 148 -3.61 13.02 -10.69
CA GLY A 148 -4.50 13.86 -9.91
C GLY A 148 -5.09 13.18 -8.66
N ALA A 149 -6.09 13.83 -8.06
CA ALA A 149 -6.73 13.38 -6.81
C ALA A 149 -7.48 12.04 -6.89
N ARG A 150 -7.56 11.45 -8.07
CA ARG A 150 -8.23 10.14 -8.27
C ARG A 150 -7.40 8.96 -7.78
N THR A 151 -6.08 9.12 -7.65
CA THR A 151 -5.18 8.05 -7.21
C THR A 151 -4.90 8.18 -5.73
N ARG A 152 -5.33 7.21 -4.95
CA ARG A 152 -4.97 7.08 -3.54
C ARG A 152 -3.63 6.36 -3.42
N ILE A 153 -2.74 6.91 -2.62
CA ILE A 153 -1.40 6.35 -2.42
C ILE A 153 -1.37 5.65 -1.06
N LEU A 154 -0.98 4.39 -1.09
CA LEU A 154 -0.76 3.55 0.08
C LEU A 154 0.74 3.37 0.29
N LEU A 155 1.27 3.84 1.42
CA LEU A 155 2.68 3.69 1.77
C LEU A 155 2.91 2.35 2.49
N ALA A 156 3.65 1.45 1.86
CA ALA A 156 4.06 0.19 2.48
C ALA A 156 5.35 0.40 3.30
N LEU A 157 5.30 0.06 4.58
CA LEU A 157 6.39 0.14 5.54
C LEU A 157 6.63 -1.24 6.16
N SER A 158 7.90 -1.60 6.36
CA SER A 158 8.25 -2.85 7.03
C SER A 158 8.17 -2.68 8.55
N ALA A 159 7.39 -3.53 9.22
CA ALA A 159 7.33 -3.57 10.68
C ALA A 159 8.67 -4.03 11.33
N ALA A 160 9.57 -4.63 10.53
CA ALA A 160 10.91 -5.03 10.98
C ALA A 160 11.94 -3.88 10.88
N SER A 161 11.57 -2.71 10.35
CA SER A 161 12.45 -1.54 10.29
C SER A 161 12.57 -0.87 11.65
N ASP A 162 13.74 -0.28 11.92
CA ASP A 162 13.95 0.58 13.08
C ASP A 162 13.18 1.92 12.91
N LEU A 163 12.98 2.62 14.03
CA LEU A 163 12.21 3.87 14.06
C LEU A 163 12.83 4.98 13.19
N GLN A 164 14.17 5.09 13.16
CA GLN A 164 14.83 6.10 12.36
C GLN A 164 14.57 5.87 10.87
N THR A 165 14.70 4.64 10.40
CA THR A 165 14.40 4.25 9.02
C THR A 165 12.93 4.55 8.66
N LEU A 166 11.99 4.26 9.58
CA LEU A 166 10.57 4.57 9.37
C LEU A 166 10.32 6.08 9.25
N ASP A 167 10.91 6.90 10.13
CA ASP A 167 10.79 8.36 10.09
C ASP A 167 11.37 8.95 8.79
N GLU A 168 12.54 8.45 8.35
CA GLU A 168 13.14 8.85 7.08
C GLU A 168 12.24 8.49 5.89
N LEU A 169 11.66 7.29 5.86
CA LEU A 169 10.75 6.88 4.80
C LEU A 169 9.46 7.71 4.79
N ILE A 170 8.84 7.92 5.94
CA ILE A 170 7.62 8.74 6.05
C ILE A 170 7.90 10.16 5.53
N THR A 171 9.03 10.75 5.93
CA THR A 171 9.44 12.09 5.48
C THR A 171 9.66 12.12 3.96
N THR A 172 10.37 11.14 3.42
CA THR A 172 10.67 11.06 1.99
C THR A 172 9.40 10.91 1.14
N TYR A 173 8.46 10.07 1.60
CA TYR A 173 7.22 9.83 0.87
C TYR A 173 6.10 10.83 1.19
N ALA A 174 6.32 11.81 2.07
CA ALA A 174 5.33 12.85 2.39
C ALA A 174 4.91 13.66 1.15
N ASP A 175 5.83 13.86 0.20
CA ASP A 175 5.58 14.59 -1.05
C ASP A 175 4.45 14.01 -1.91
N VAL A 176 4.21 12.71 -1.84
CA VAL A 176 3.10 12.06 -2.58
C VAL A 176 1.81 12.00 -1.77
N GLN A 177 1.80 12.56 -0.57
CA GLN A 177 0.62 12.65 0.30
C GLN A 177 -0.09 11.30 0.47
N PRO A 178 0.56 10.29 1.09
CA PRO A 178 -0.07 9.00 1.29
C PRO A 178 -1.40 9.12 2.05
N ALA A 179 -2.45 8.51 1.50
CA ALA A 179 -3.77 8.47 2.14
C ALA A 179 -3.78 7.54 3.35
N ALA A 180 -2.93 6.52 3.35
CA ALA A 180 -2.78 5.56 4.44
C ALA A 180 -1.41 4.86 4.37
N CYS A 181 -1.04 4.21 5.49
CA CYS A 181 0.13 3.31 5.55
C CYS A 181 -0.32 1.86 5.75
N GLU A 182 0.45 0.95 5.20
CA GLU A 182 0.35 -0.49 5.43
C GLU A 182 1.63 -0.99 6.10
N LEU A 183 1.52 -1.71 7.21
CA LEU A 183 2.64 -2.40 7.82
C LEU A 183 2.73 -3.82 7.25
N THR A 184 3.90 -4.14 6.71
CA THR A 184 4.20 -5.44 6.10
C THR A 184 5.24 -6.20 6.94
N THR A 185 5.54 -7.44 6.57
CA THR A 185 6.53 -8.29 7.27
C THR A 185 6.26 -8.46 8.78
N LEU A 186 4.99 -8.66 9.11
CA LEU A 186 4.54 -9.07 10.44
C LEU A 186 4.71 -10.58 10.61
#